data_6c992bede704bd291ffcfc6b88eb03de
#
_entry.id   6c992bede704bd291ffcfc6b88eb03de
#
_cell.length_a   1.000
_cell.length_b   1.000
_cell.length_c   1.000
_cell.angle_alpha   90.00
_cell.angle_beta   90.00
_cell.angle_gamma   90.00
#
_symmetry.space_group_name_H-M   'P 1'
#
loop_
_entity.id
_entity.type
_entity.pdbx_description
1 polymer ?
#
loop_
_entity_poly.entity_id
_entity_poly.type
_entity_poly.pdbx_seq_one_letter_code
_entity_poly.pdbx_strand_id
1 'polypeptide(L)'
;MERAEEKRQQLVDHYLDFYALAISMLRNEDDAKDAVQEALVRTLVKRHVDNPVSYCFQTVRHVAIDTIRHRLRHQPLGSLDLPDDEPPSDADLIERVLTLHNELPQMLQTLVVLHDQKGYTYDDLAALTGMSKMTVRRRLKEAHLTIKDRLNDV
;
A
#
# COMPACT_ATOMS: atom_id res chain seq x y z
N MET A 1 14.73 13.36 23.61
CA MET A 1 13.50 14.14 23.45
C MET A 1 13.30 14.65 22.04
N GLU A 2 14.29 15.30 21.45
CA GLU A 2 14.20 15.81 20.08
C GLU A 2 13.93 14.72 19.04
N ARG A 3 14.56 13.58 19.16
CA ARG A 3 14.36 12.45 18.23
C ARG A 3 12.94 11.87 18.29
N ALA A 4 12.34 11.84 19.46
CA ALA A 4 10.97 11.32 19.62
C ALA A 4 9.96 12.28 18.99
N GLU A 5 10.17 13.59 19.12
CA GLU A 5 9.32 14.60 18.50
C GLU A 5 9.48 14.65 17.00
N GLU A 6 10.72 14.55 16.48
CA GLU A 6 10.99 14.48 15.04
C GLU A 6 10.34 13.24 14.42
N LYS A 7 10.50 12.10 15.07
CA LYS A 7 9.88 10.84 14.64
C LYS A 7 8.36 10.97 14.58
N ARG A 8 7.76 11.52 15.64
CA ARG A 8 6.31 11.73 15.69
C ARG A 8 5.85 12.69 14.59
N GLN A 9 6.58 13.77 14.38
CA GLN A 9 6.24 14.76 13.36
C GLN A 9 6.33 14.16 11.96
N GLN A 10 7.38 13.39 11.67
CA GLN A 10 7.53 12.71 10.39
C GLN A 10 6.36 11.76 10.13
N LEU A 11 5.94 11.01 11.13
CA LEU A 11 4.81 10.09 11.00
C LEU A 11 3.50 10.85 10.77
N VAL A 12 3.28 11.96 11.47
CA VAL A 12 2.10 12.79 11.26
C VAL A 12 2.07 13.36 9.84
N ASP A 13 3.21 13.85 9.36
CA ASP A 13 3.32 14.45 8.03
C ASP A 13 2.99 13.43 6.91
N HIS A 14 3.22 12.15 7.16
CA HIS A 14 2.96 11.08 6.19
C HIS A 14 1.70 10.26 6.49
N TYR A 15 0.87 10.72 7.43
CA TYR A 15 -0.33 9.97 7.85
C TYR A 15 -1.24 9.62 6.66
N LEU A 16 -1.51 10.60 5.79
CA LEU A 16 -2.38 10.37 4.63
C LEU A 16 -1.76 9.38 3.65
N ASP A 17 -0.44 9.34 3.56
CA ASP A 17 0.26 8.38 2.70
C ASP A 17 0.14 6.96 3.24
N PHE A 18 0.27 6.79 4.55
CA PHE A 18 0.04 5.49 5.20
C PHE A 18 -1.41 5.03 4.99
N TYR A 19 -2.36 5.94 5.15
CA TYR A 19 -3.77 5.66 4.96
C TYR A 19 -4.06 5.27 3.49
N ALA A 20 -3.47 5.99 2.53
CA ALA A 20 -3.64 5.68 1.11
C ALA A 20 -3.15 4.26 0.78
N LEU A 21 -2.01 3.85 1.35
CA LEU A 21 -1.51 2.49 1.18
C LEU A 21 -2.49 1.48 1.79
N ALA A 22 -2.92 1.72 3.02
CA ALA A 22 -3.82 0.81 3.73
C ALA A 22 -5.16 0.66 3.00
N ILE A 23 -5.76 1.77 2.54
CA ILE A 23 -7.03 1.72 1.83
C ILE A 23 -6.90 1.03 0.47
N SER A 24 -5.76 1.17 -0.21
CA SER A 24 -5.53 0.49 -1.48
C SER A 24 -5.48 -1.03 -1.32
N MET A 25 -5.02 -1.50 -0.17
CA MET A 25 -4.93 -2.93 0.14
C MET A 25 -6.22 -3.49 0.75
N LEU A 26 -6.82 -2.76 1.68
CA LEU A 26 -7.94 -3.26 2.49
C LEU A 26 -9.31 -2.87 1.97
N ARG A 27 -9.42 -1.79 1.21
CA ARG A 27 -10.65 -1.27 0.61
C ARG A 27 -11.79 -1.05 1.61
N ASN A 28 -11.47 -0.85 2.87
CA ASN A 28 -12.40 -0.59 3.95
C ASN A 28 -11.79 0.49 4.83
N GLU A 29 -12.53 1.57 5.06
CA GLU A 29 -12.03 2.74 5.80
C GLU A 29 -11.66 2.38 7.24
N ASP A 30 -12.51 1.64 7.91
CA ASP A 30 -12.30 1.30 9.32
C ASP A 30 -11.07 0.40 9.48
N ASP A 31 -10.95 -0.62 8.64
CA ASP A 31 -9.80 -1.52 8.66
C ASP A 31 -8.51 -0.78 8.28
N ALA A 32 -8.58 0.15 7.34
CA ALA A 32 -7.42 0.95 6.94
C ALA A 32 -6.96 1.85 8.08
N LYS A 33 -7.89 2.50 8.77
CA LYS A 33 -7.57 3.33 9.94
C LYS A 33 -6.93 2.50 11.06
N ASP A 34 -7.48 1.33 11.33
CA ASP A 34 -6.95 0.42 12.34
C ASP A 34 -5.53 -0.03 12.00
N ALA A 35 -5.29 -0.38 10.73
CA ALA A 35 -3.97 -0.80 10.28
C ALA A 35 -2.94 0.33 10.43
N VAL A 36 -3.31 1.54 10.05
CA VAL A 36 -2.42 2.71 10.19
C VAL A 36 -2.14 2.99 11.66
N GLN A 37 -3.16 2.98 12.52
CA GLN A 37 -2.98 3.22 13.94
C GLN A 37 -2.07 2.17 14.57
N GLU A 38 -2.26 0.90 14.26
CA GLU A 38 -1.39 -0.16 14.77
C GLU A 38 0.05 0.04 14.31
N ALA A 39 0.25 0.39 13.05
CA ALA A 39 1.59 0.64 12.51
C ALA A 39 2.25 1.85 13.18
N LEU A 40 1.49 2.91 13.42
CA LEU A 40 2.00 4.09 14.12
C LEU A 40 2.44 3.75 15.53
N VAL A 41 1.63 3.01 16.28
CA VAL A 41 1.97 2.59 17.64
C VAL A 41 3.23 1.74 17.64
N ARG A 42 3.32 0.74 16.77
CA ARG A 42 4.50 -0.12 16.67
C ARG A 42 5.76 0.67 16.35
N THR A 43 5.65 1.64 15.45
CA THR A 43 6.78 2.50 15.07
C THR A 43 7.20 3.40 16.22
N LEU A 44 6.24 3.96 16.95
CA LEU A 44 6.51 4.89 18.06
C LEU A 44 7.16 4.18 19.25
N VAL A 45 6.78 2.94 19.55
CA VAL A 45 7.34 2.20 20.69
C VAL A 45 8.71 1.58 20.39
N LYS A 46 9.09 1.47 19.14
CA LYS A 46 10.39 0.88 18.78
C LYS A 46 11.51 1.87 19.07
N ARG A 47 12.51 1.42 19.85
CA ARG A 47 13.58 2.30 20.35
C ARG A 47 14.52 2.83 19.27
N HIS A 48 14.89 2.00 18.31
CA HIS A 48 15.87 2.36 17.28
C HIS A 48 15.29 2.13 15.90
N VAL A 49 14.87 3.22 15.26
CA VAL A 49 14.38 3.20 13.89
C VAL A 49 15.15 4.26 13.11
N ASP A 50 15.98 3.81 12.18
CA ASP A 50 16.78 4.73 11.36
C ASP A 50 15.91 5.57 10.44
N ASN A 51 14.87 4.96 9.87
CA ASN A 51 13.90 5.65 9.01
C ASN A 51 12.48 5.30 9.48
N PRO A 52 11.89 6.15 10.34
CA PRO A 52 10.56 5.85 10.90
C PRO A 52 9.46 5.75 9.85
N VAL A 53 9.51 6.60 8.83
CA VAL A 53 8.49 6.62 7.76
C VAL A 53 8.53 5.32 6.98
N SER A 54 9.71 4.89 6.55
CA SER A 54 9.89 3.63 5.82
C SER A 54 9.46 2.43 6.67
N TYR A 55 9.86 2.41 7.94
CA TYR A 55 9.45 1.35 8.86
C TYR A 55 7.94 1.29 9.02
N CYS A 56 7.30 2.46 9.15
CA CYS A 56 5.84 2.54 9.30
C CYS A 56 5.13 2.03 8.04
N PHE A 57 5.60 2.39 6.85
CA PHE A 57 5.04 1.85 5.60
C PHE A 57 5.11 0.34 5.54
N GLN A 58 6.25 -0.24 5.91
CA GLN A 58 6.40 -1.70 5.94
C GLN A 58 5.46 -2.33 6.95
N THR A 59 5.30 -1.70 8.10
CA THR A 59 4.41 -2.19 9.15
C THR A 59 2.94 -2.11 8.72
N VAL A 60 2.52 -1.01 8.10
CA VAL A 60 1.17 -0.88 7.51
C VAL A 60 0.91 -2.02 6.55
N ARG A 61 1.86 -2.31 5.68
CA ARG A 61 1.75 -3.38 4.71
C ARG A 61 1.58 -4.74 5.40
N HIS A 62 2.42 -5.04 6.39
CA HIS A 62 2.33 -6.30 7.13
C HIS A 62 1.01 -6.46 7.87
N VAL A 63 0.55 -5.40 8.53
CA VAL A 63 -0.74 -5.40 9.23
C VAL A 63 -1.88 -5.61 8.24
N ALA A 64 -1.83 -4.95 7.10
CA ALA A 64 -2.85 -5.09 6.05
C ALA A 64 -2.90 -6.53 5.51
N ILE A 65 -1.73 -7.16 5.29
CA ILE A 65 -1.68 -8.57 4.86
C ILE A 65 -2.31 -9.48 5.91
N ASP A 66 -1.96 -9.27 7.17
CA ASP A 66 -2.52 -10.09 8.25
C ASP A 66 -4.03 -9.94 8.33
N THR A 67 -4.53 -8.72 8.12
CA THR A 67 -5.97 -8.44 8.06
C THR A 67 -6.64 -9.20 6.90
N ILE A 68 -6.02 -9.16 5.72
CA ILE A 68 -6.55 -9.87 4.55
C ILE A 68 -6.57 -11.37 4.80
N ARG A 69 -5.48 -11.93 5.35
CA ARG A 69 -5.41 -13.35 5.68
C ARG A 69 -6.47 -13.76 6.69
N HIS A 70 -6.73 -12.90 7.69
CA HIS A 70 -7.75 -13.12 8.69
C HIS A 70 -9.15 -13.14 8.06
N ARG A 71 -9.44 -12.20 7.17
CA ARG A 71 -10.71 -12.16 6.43
C ARG A 71 -10.93 -13.44 5.64
N LEU A 72 -9.90 -13.89 4.92
CA LEU A 72 -9.99 -15.09 4.09
C LEU A 72 -10.29 -16.35 4.91
N ARG A 73 -9.77 -16.43 6.14
CA ARG A 73 -9.99 -17.56 7.03
C ARG A 73 -11.39 -17.57 7.66
N HIS A 74 -11.99 -16.40 7.82
CA HIS A 74 -13.27 -16.24 8.53
C HIS A 74 -14.45 -15.96 7.62
N GLN A 75 -14.25 -15.86 6.32
CA GLN A 75 -15.35 -15.74 5.38
C GLN A 75 -15.87 -17.13 5.01
N PRO A 76 -17.17 -17.41 5.22
CA PRO A 76 -17.77 -18.64 4.69
C PRO A 76 -17.68 -18.66 3.17
N LEU A 77 -17.37 -19.82 2.60
CA LEU A 77 -17.44 -20.05 1.16
C LEU A 77 -18.86 -19.69 0.68
N GLY A 78 -18.98 -18.60 -0.08
CA GLY A 78 -20.28 -18.16 -0.60
C GLY A 78 -20.68 -16.76 -0.17
N SER A 79 -19.93 -16.12 0.75
CA SER A 79 -20.14 -14.71 1.09
C SER A 79 -19.29 -13.77 0.23
N LEU A 80 -18.66 -14.30 -0.80
CA LEU A 80 -18.16 -13.47 -1.87
C LEU A 80 -19.40 -12.94 -2.59
N ASP A 81 -19.76 -11.69 -2.27
CA ASP A 81 -20.66 -10.93 -3.10
C ASP A 81 -19.97 -10.81 -4.45
N LEU A 82 -20.30 -11.77 -5.32
CA LEU A 82 -20.01 -11.61 -6.73
C LEU A 82 -20.76 -10.35 -7.14
N PRO A 83 -20.06 -9.35 -7.68
CA PRO A 83 -20.76 -8.17 -8.15
C PRO A 83 -21.84 -8.62 -9.13
N ASP A 84 -23.07 -8.17 -8.89
CA ASP A 84 -24.16 -8.36 -9.82
C ASP A 84 -23.69 -7.93 -11.22
N ASP A 85 -24.13 -8.66 -12.23
CA ASP A 85 -23.84 -8.39 -13.63
C ASP A 85 -24.24 -6.97 -14.00
N GLU A 86 -23.42 -6.00 -13.66
CA GLU A 86 -23.58 -4.65 -14.16
C GLU A 86 -23.00 -4.56 -15.57
N PRO A 87 -23.62 -3.75 -16.45
CA PRO A 87 -23.08 -3.59 -17.79
C PRO A 87 -21.65 -3.03 -17.74
N PRO A 88 -20.79 -3.43 -18.69
CA PRO A 88 -19.41 -2.98 -18.70
C PRO A 88 -19.36 -1.44 -18.72
N SER A 89 -18.86 -0.89 -17.63
CA SER A 89 -18.67 0.54 -17.45
C SER A 89 -17.19 0.78 -17.17
N ASP A 90 -16.78 2.04 -17.13
CA ASP A 90 -15.42 2.40 -16.72
C ASP A 90 -15.08 1.85 -15.33
N ALA A 91 -16.10 1.59 -14.52
CA ALA A 91 -15.94 0.94 -13.22
C ALA A 91 -15.33 -0.47 -13.34
N ASP A 92 -15.70 -1.25 -14.37
CA ASP A 92 -15.13 -2.59 -14.59
C ASP A 92 -13.65 -2.51 -14.93
N LEU A 93 -13.25 -1.53 -15.73
CA LEU A 93 -11.84 -1.33 -16.06
C LEU A 93 -11.05 -0.94 -14.81
N ILE A 94 -11.59 -0.03 -14.00
CA ILE A 94 -10.97 0.38 -12.74
C ILE A 94 -10.83 -0.82 -11.81
N GLU A 95 -11.87 -1.63 -11.68
CA GLU A 95 -11.83 -2.82 -10.84
C GLU A 95 -10.79 -3.83 -11.32
N ARG A 96 -10.66 -4.02 -12.62
CA ARG A 96 -9.64 -4.90 -13.19
C ARG A 96 -8.24 -4.39 -12.92
N VAL A 97 -8.01 -3.09 -13.07
CA VAL A 97 -6.71 -2.47 -12.75
C VAL A 97 -6.39 -2.66 -11.27
N LEU A 98 -7.35 -2.44 -10.38
CA LEU A 98 -7.16 -2.65 -8.95
C LEU A 98 -6.87 -4.11 -8.61
N THR A 99 -7.55 -5.05 -9.27
CA THR A 99 -7.30 -6.47 -9.08
C THR A 99 -5.88 -6.85 -9.51
N LEU A 100 -5.46 -6.39 -10.68
CA LEU A 100 -4.10 -6.62 -11.17
C LEU A 100 -3.05 -5.96 -10.28
N HIS A 101 -3.34 -4.75 -9.80
CA HIS A 101 -2.48 -4.07 -8.85
C HIS A 101 -2.31 -4.90 -7.57
N ASN A 102 -3.40 -5.46 -7.04
CA ASN A 102 -3.36 -6.27 -5.82
C ASN A 102 -2.63 -7.61 -6.02
N GLU A 103 -2.49 -8.09 -7.24
CA GLU A 103 -1.72 -9.28 -7.57
C GLU A 103 -0.21 -9.00 -7.64
N LEU A 104 0.20 -7.74 -7.74
CA LEU A 104 1.61 -7.39 -7.76
C LEU A 104 2.29 -7.72 -6.43
N PRO A 105 3.59 -8.03 -6.46
CA PRO A 105 4.37 -8.11 -5.22
C PRO A 105 4.20 -6.81 -4.42
N GLN A 106 4.13 -6.94 -3.11
CA GLN A 106 3.73 -5.82 -2.24
C GLN A 106 4.65 -4.62 -2.31
N MET A 107 5.94 -4.84 -2.51
CA MET A 107 6.87 -3.73 -2.69
C MET A 107 6.49 -2.91 -3.93
N LEU A 108 6.09 -3.58 -5.01
CA LEU A 108 5.66 -2.91 -6.24
C LEU A 108 4.34 -2.15 -6.02
N GLN A 109 3.40 -2.74 -5.27
CA GLN A 109 2.15 -2.05 -4.92
C GLN A 109 2.44 -0.74 -4.17
N THR A 110 3.32 -0.79 -3.19
CA THR A 110 3.70 0.40 -2.42
C THR A 110 4.29 1.48 -3.32
N LEU A 111 5.23 1.11 -4.18
CA LEU A 111 5.86 2.06 -5.10
C LEU A 111 4.84 2.69 -6.05
N VAL A 112 3.93 1.90 -6.58
CA VAL A 112 2.90 2.40 -7.50
C VAL A 112 1.99 3.40 -6.79
N VAL A 113 1.50 3.07 -5.59
CA VAL A 113 0.63 3.98 -4.83
C VAL A 113 1.34 5.30 -4.53
N LEU A 114 2.57 5.24 -4.05
CA LEU A 114 3.30 6.45 -3.67
C LEU A 114 3.65 7.32 -4.88
N HIS A 115 4.04 6.70 -5.98
CA HIS A 115 4.41 7.43 -7.18
C HIS A 115 3.19 7.93 -7.96
N ASP A 116 2.26 7.04 -8.30
CA ASP A 116 1.16 7.36 -9.20
C ASP A 116 0.05 8.17 -8.52
N GLN A 117 -0.26 7.86 -7.27
CA GLN A 117 -1.36 8.52 -6.56
C GLN A 117 -0.90 9.69 -5.69
N LYS A 118 0.30 9.64 -5.15
CA LYS A 118 0.82 10.65 -4.22
C LYS A 118 1.87 11.55 -4.83
N GLY A 119 2.32 11.28 -6.03
CA GLY A 119 3.27 12.13 -6.73
C GLY A 119 4.69 12.10 -6.19
N TYR A 120 5.06 11.05 -5.45
CA TYR A 120 6.42 10.92 -4.94
C TYR A 120 7.40 10.75 -6.10
N THR A 121 8.52 11.46 -6.04
CA THR A 121 9.58 11.33 -7.04
C THR A 121 10.40 10.06 -6.82
N TYR A 122 11.19 9.67 -7.79
CA TYR A 122 12.11 8.53 -7.64
C TYR A 122 13.10 8.76 -6.50
N ASP A 123 13.56 10.02 -6.32
CA ASP A 123 14.45 10.36 -5.21
C ASP A 123 13.77 10.20 -3.86
N ASP A 124 12.51 10.62 -3.76
CA ASP A 124 11.70 10.45 -2.55
C ASP A 124 11.53 8.95 -2.22
N LEU A 125 11.22 8.15 -3.22
CA LEU A 125 11.03 6.71 -3.03
C LEU A 125 12.34 6.01 -2.67
N ALA A 126 13.45 6.43 -3.26
CA ALA A 126 14.77 5.91 -2.90
C ALA A 126 15.09 6.18 -1.43
N ALA A 127 14.80 7.39 -0.97
CA ALA A 127 15.00 7.76 0.44
C ALA A 127 14.12 6.95 1.39
N LEU A 128 12.84 6.76 1.03
CA LEU A 128 11.88 6.04 1.87
C LEU A 128 12.14 4.54 1.93
N THR A 129 12.55 3.95 0.82
CA THR A 129 12.68 2.48 0.72
C THR A 129 14.09 1.98 1.00
N GLY A 130 15.09 2.87 0.97
CA GLY A 130 16.49 2.47 1.05
C GLY A 130 17.03 1.87 -0.25
N MET A 131 16.24 1.82 -1.31
CA MET A 131 16.67 1.35 -2.62
C MET A 131 17.32 2.48 -3.40
N SER A 132 18.17 2.14 -4.38
CA SER A 132 18.73 3.14 -5.27
C SER A 132 17.65 3.69 -6.20
N LYS A 133 17.85 4.91 -6.70
CA LYS A 133 16.93 5.54 -7.66
C LYS A 133 16.75 4.68 -8.91
N MET A 134 17.80 4.05 -9.39
CA MET A 134 17.74 3.15 -10.55
C MET A 134 16.87 1.92 -10.27
N THR A 135 16.98 1.36 -9.07
CA THR A 135 16.16 0.22 -8.66
C THR A 135 14.70 0.60 -8.57
N VAL A 136 14.39 1.75 -7.97
CA VAL A 136 13.02 2.29 -7.89
C VAL A 136 12.42 2.43 -9.29
N ARG A 137 13.16 3.08 -10.18
CA ARG A 137 12.71 3.29 -11.57
C ARG A 137 12.44 1.98 -12.29
N ARG A 138 13.35 1.01 -12.15
CA ARG A 138 13.19 -0.30 -12.77
C ARG A 138 11.97 -1.04 -12.23
N ARG A 139 11.76 -0.99 -10.92
CA ARG A 139 10.63 -1.65 -10.27
C ARG A 139 9.29 -1.04 -10.67
N LEU A 140 9.20 0.27 -10.74
CA LEU A 140 7.99 0.96 -11.21
C LEU A 140 7.67 0.60 -12.66
N LYS A 141 8.69 0.60 -13.51
CA LYS A 141 8.52 0.21 -14.92
C LYS A 141 8.03 -1.23 -15.04
N GLU A 142 8.59 -2.13 -14.27
CA GLU A 142 8.17 -3.53 -14.20
C GLU A 142 6.70 -3.65 -13.79
N ALA A 143 6.29 -2.92 -12.75
CA ALA A 143 4.91 -2.94 -12.26
C ALA A 143 3.94 -2.44 -13.32
N HIS A 144 4.23 -1.31 -13.95
CA HIS A 144 3.37 -0.73 -14.99
C HIS A 144 3.26 -1.64 -16.21
N LEU A 145 4.37 -2.25 -16.63
CA LEU A 145 4.36 -3.17 -17.77
C LEU A 145 3.56 -4.43 -17.45
N THR A 146 3.69 -4.96 -16.23
CA THR A 146 2.93 -6.14 -15.81
C THR A 146 1.44 -5.90 -15.87
N ILE A 147 0.98 -4.77 -15.34
CA ILE A 147 -0.44 -4.40 -15.38
C ILE A 147 -0.90 -4.23 -16.83
N LYS A 148 -0.13 -3.50 -17.63
CA LYS A 148 -0.46 -3.24 -19.04
C LYS A 148 -0.57 -4.52 -19.84
N ASP A 149 0.40 -5.43 -19.70
CA ASP A 149 0.43 -6.68 -20.43
C ASP A 149 -0.76 -7.57 -20.07
N ARG A 150 -1.09 -7.65 -18.78
CA ARG A 150 -2.24 -8.44 -18.34
C ARG A 150 -3.58 -7.84 -18.76
N LEU A 151 -3.68 -6.52 -18.84
CA LEU A 151 -4.88 -5.87 -19.37
C LEU A 151 -5.10 -6.17 -20.84
N ASN A 152 -4.00 -6.33 -21.60
CA ASN A 152 -4.07 -6.60 -23.03
C ASN A 152 -4.27 -8.08 -23.36
N ASP A 153 -4.07 -8.98 -22.39
CA ASP A 153 -4.18 -10.44 -22.57
C ASP A 153 -5.63 -10.96 -22.50
N VAL A 154 -6.62 -10.07 -22.60
CA VAL A 154 -8.04 -10.47 -22.55
C VAL A 154 -8.69 -10.38 -23.93
#